data_7ee0821c6133d1951d798dfd5f15fa8c
#
_entry.id   7ee0821c6133d1951d798dfd5f15fa8c
#
_cell.length_a   1.000
_cell.length_b   1.000
_cell.length_c   1.000
_cell.angle_alpha   90.00
_cell.angle_beta   90.00
_cell.angle_gamma   90.00
#
_symmetry.space_group_name_H-M   'P 1'
#
loop_
_entity.id
_entity.type
_entity.pdbx_description
1 polymer ?
#
loop_
_entity_poly.entity_id
_entity_poly.type
_entity_poly.pdbx_seq_one_letter_code
_entity_poly.pdbx_strand_id
1 'polypeptide(L)'
;KEYAANNPDICTRLAAAIREASDWGNANHAKSALIIEKYAKVDADTLAHMTRSIYAQTIVPGELQPTIDFAAKYKFLEKAYPASDLIWKA
;
A
#
# COMPACT_ATOMS: atom_id res chain seq x y z
N LYS A 1 -10.30 -7.09 11.41
CA LYS A 1 -11.17 -6.09 12.09
C LYS A 1 -11.08 -6.19 13.62
N GLU A 2 -11.17 -7.38 14.18
CA GLU A 2 -11.14 -7.61 15.63
C GLU A 2 -9.87 -7.09 16.29
N TYR A 3 -8.68 -7.38 15.74
CA TYR A 3 -7.42 -6.89 16.26
C TYR A 3 -7.38 -5.35 16.34
N ALA A 4 -7.81 -4.68 15.27
CA ALA A 4 -7.82 -3.22 15.22
C ALA A 4 -8.81 -2.59 16.21
N ALA A 5 -9.94 -3.26 16.46
CA ALA A 5 -10.91 -2.82 17.47
C ALA A 5 -10.35 -2.92 18.89
N ASN A 6 -9.56 -3.97 19.15
CA ASN A 6 -8.96 -4.22 20.47
C ASN A 6 -7.63 -3.48 20.71
N ASN A 7 -6.97 -3.05 19.63
CA ASN A 7 -5.63 -2.43 19.69
C ASN A 7 -5.54 -1.17 18.78
N PRO A 8 -6.42 -0.17 18.96
CA PRO A 8 -6.47 0.98 18.07
C PRO A 8 -5.19 1.84 18.12
N ASP A 9 -4.55 1.93 19.26
CA ASP A 9 -3.30 2.66 19.46
C ASP A 9 -2.14 2.02 18.67
N ILE A 10 -2.03 0.68 18.68
CA ILE A 10 -1.02 -0.05 17.92
C ILE A 10 -1.25 0.15 16.43
N CYS A 11 -2.48 0.05 15.95
CA CYS A 11 -2.82 0.29 14.54
C CYS A 11 -2.53 1.72 14.11
N THR A 12 -2.80 2.71 14.95
CA THR A 12 -2.46 4.11 14.69
C THR A 12 -0.96 4.33 14.58
N ARG A 13 -0.18 3.74 15.46
CA ARG A 13 1.29 3.82 15.44
C ARG A 13 1.87 3.11 14.21
N LEU A 14 1.34 1.95 13.84
CA LEU A 14 1.74 1.25 12.62
C LEU A 14 1.46 2.09 11.38
N ALA A 15 0.27 2.68 11.27
CA ALA A 15 -0.09 3.56 10.17
C ALA A 15 0.84 4.78 10.07
N ALA A 16 1.21 5.38 11.19
CA ALA A 16 2.16 6.49 11.24
C ALA A 16 3.55 6.06 10.75
N ALA A 17 4.03 4.91 11.19
CA ALA A 17 5.33 4.37 10.75
C ALA A 17 5.36 4.07 9.24
N ILE A 18 4.28 3.54 8.69
CA ILE A 18 4.17 3.28 7.24
C ILE A 18 4.16 4.58 6.45
N ARG A 19 3.45 5.62 6.93
CA ARG A 19 3.46 6.95 6.29
C ARG A 19 4.87 7.56 6.28
N GLU A 20 5.56 7.50 7.40
CA GLU A 20 6.93 8.00 7.51
C GLU A 20 7.87 7.26 6.54
N ALA A 21 7.77 5.95 6.46
CA ALA A 21 8.53 5.16 5.51
C ALA A 21 8.19 5.49 4.05
N SER A 22 6.92 5.75 3.76
CA SER A 22 6.45 6.15 2.42
C SER A 22 6.99 7.53 2.02
N ASP A 23 6.97 8.50 2.93
CA ASP A 23 7.57 9.81 2.72
C ASP A 23 9.07 9.70 2.42
N TRP A 24 9.77 8.92 3.23
CA TRP A 24 11.19 8.70 3.02
C TRP A 24 11.46 8.02 1.67
N GLY A 25 10.72 6.98 1.32
CA GLY A 25 10.86 6.26 0.06
C GLY A 25 10.60 7.16 -1.15
N ASN A 26 9.58 8.01 -1.09
CA ASN A 26 9.27 8.97 -2.16
C ASN A 26 10.38 10.04 -2.33
N ALA A 27 11.00 10.45 -1.23
CA ALA A 27 12.06 11.45 -1.23
C ALA A 27 13.47 10.89 -1.53
N ASN A 28 13.67 9.58 -1.44
CA ASN A 28 14.99 8.93 -1.51
C ASN A 28 15.01 7.77 -2.51
N HIS A 29 14.66 8.01 -3.76
CA HIS A 29 14.59 6.95 -4.79
C HIS A 29 15.90 6.18 -4.97
N ALA A 30 17.06 6.86 -4.95
CA ALA A 30 18.35 6.21 -5.09
C ALA A 30 18.67 5.29 -3.90
N LYS A 31 18.40 5.76 -2.68
CA LYS A 31 18.64 4.97 -1.46
C LYS A 31 17.64 3.81 -1.33
N SER A 32 16.37 4.04 -1.66
CA SER A 32 15.35 2.99 -1.64
C SER A 32 15.59 1.92 -2.70
N ALA A 33 16.23 2.27 -3.83
CA ALA A 33 16.62 1.30 -4.85
C ALA A 33 17.57 0.23 -4.29
N LEU A 34 18.51 0.60 -3.43
CA LEU A 34 19.42 -0.34 -2.78
C LEU A 34 18.68 -1.34 -1.89
N ILE A 35 17.63 -0.90 -1.22
CA ILE A 35 16.78 -1.76 -0.41
C ILE A 35 15.97 -2.72 -1.29
N ILE A 36 15.40 -2.24 -2.37
CA ILE A 36 14.64 -3.06 -3.33
C ILE A 36 15.55 -4.11 -3.97
N GLU A 37 16.76 -3.73 -4.38
CA GLU A 37 17.75 -4.67 -4.91
C GLU A 37 18.02 -5.82 -3.94
N LYS A 38 18.22 -5.49 -2.67
CA LYS A 38 18.52 -6.46 -1.61
C LYS A 38 17.37 -7.43 -1.33
N TYR A 39 16.15 -6.92 -1.21
CA TYR A 39 15.00 -7.70 -0.75
C TYR A 39 14.10 -8.23 -1.87
N ALA A 40 13.96 -7.51 -2.97
CA ALA A 40 13.15 -7.93 -4.11
C ALA A 40 13.96 -8.58 -5.23
N LYS A 41 15.29 -8.57 -5.12
CA LYS A 41 16.22 -9.17 -6.09
C LYS A 41 16.05 -8.63 -7.51
N VAL A 42 15.76 -7.35 -7.62
CA VAL A 42 15.74 -6.61 -8.88
C VAL A 42 17.10 -5.92 -9.02
N ASP A 43 17.79 -6.11 -10.15
CA ASP A 43 19.13 -5.54 -10.33
C ASP A 43 19.12 -4.00 -10.42
N ALA A 44 20.27 -3.41 -10.08
CA ALA A 44 20.43 -1.96 -9.97
C ALA A 44 20.19 -1.23 -11.30
N ASP A 45 20.57 -1.82 -12.43
CA ASP A 45 20.38 -1.23 -13.75
C ASP A 45 18.90 -1.17 -14.12
N THR A 46 18.16 -2.23 -13.88
CA THR A 46 16.70 -2.26 -14.06
C THR A 46 16.03 -1.21 -13.19
N LEU A 47 16.40 -1.11 -11.92
CA LEU A 47 15.84 -0.11 -11.00
C LEU A 47 16.12 1.33 -11.44
N ALA A 48 17.29 1.59 -12.04
CA ALA A 48 17.66 2.92 -12.53
C ALA A 48 16.84 3.37 -13.75
N HIS A 49 16.34 2.43 -14.55
CA HIS A 49 15.65 2.72 -15.81
C HIS A 49 14.14 2.48 -15.78
N MET A 50 13.62 1.79 -14.76
CA MET A 50 12.18 1.53 -14.64
C MET A 50 11.43 2.71 -14.03
N THR A 51 10.14 2.81 -14.31
CA THR A 51 9.25 3.69 -13.57
C THR A 51 9.03 3.12 -12.18
N ARG A 52 9.41 3.91 -11.16
CA ARG A 52 9.29 3.51 -9.76
C ARG A 52 7.91 3.87 -9.20
N SER A 53 7.43 3.03 -8.29
CA SER A 53 6.20 3.31 -7.56
C SER A 53 6.34 4.56 -6.70
N ILE A 54 5.25 5.32 -6.62
CA ILE A 54 5.09 6.41 -5.66
C ILE A 54 4.22 5.88 -4.54
N TYR A 55 4.71 5.94 -3.31
CA TYR A 55 4.01 5.41 -2.16
C TYR A 55 2.93 6.38 -1.68
N ALA A 56 1.71 5.88 -1.54
CA ALA A 56 0.58 6.68 -1.09
C ALA A 56 0.68 7.01 0.40
N GLN A 57 0.23 8.21 0.76
CA GLN A 57 0.17 8.67 2.15
C GLN A 57 -1.14 8.28 2.83
N THR A 58 -2.19 8.14 2.03
CA THR A 58 -3.53 7.77 2.51
C THR A 58 -4.14 6.75 1.56
N ILE A 59 -5.11 6.00 2.07
CA ILE A 59 -5.89 5.08 1.26
C ILE A 59 -7.18 5.80 0.86
N VAL A 60 -7.37 5.98 -0.44
CA VAL A 60 -8.57 6.61 -1.01
C VAL A 60 -9.52 5.52 -1.51
N PRO A 61 -10.75 5.43 -0.99
CA PRO A 61 -11.71 4.40 -1.40
C PRO A 61 -11.94 4.33 -2.91
N GLY A 62 -11.99 5.47 -3.60
CA GLY A 62 -12.18 5.54 -5.04
C GLY A 62 -11.04 4.95 -5.87
N GLU A 63 -9.83 4.85 -5.31
CA GLU A 63 -8.68 4.22 -5.96
C GLU A 63 -8.71 2.68 -5.82
N LEU A 64 -9.34 2.18 -4.77
CA LEU A 64 -9.50 0.75 -4.54
C LEU A 64 -10.74 0.16 -5.21
N GLN A 65 -11.80 0.94 -5.34
CA GLN A 65 -13.09 0.46 -5.83
C GLN A 65 -13.02 -0.22 -7.20
N PRO A 66 -12.28 0.30 -8.20
CA PRO A 66 -12.16 -0.36 -9.50
C PRO A 66 -11.62 -1.80 -9.41
N THR A 67 -10.64 -2.04 -8.53
CA THR A 67 -10.08 -3.38 -8.33
C THR A 67 -11.12 -4.34 -7.74
N ILE A 68 -11.91 -3.88 -6.79
CA ILE A 68 -13.00 -4.67 -6.18
C ILE A 68 -14.08 -5.00 -7.24
N ASP A 69 -14.45 -4.02 -8.03
CA ASP A 69 -15.46 -4.18 -9.09
C ASP A 69 -14.99 -5.16 -10.16
N PHE A 70 -13.72 -5.08 -10.58
CA PHE A 70 -13.13 -6.04 -11.50
C PHE A 70 -13.04 -7.45 -10.92
N ALA A 71 -12.67 -7.58 -9.65
CA ALA A 71 -12.62 -8.87 -8.98
C ALA A 71 -14.01 -9.54 -8.92
N ALA A 72 -15.06 -8.77 -8.69
CA ALA A 72 -16.44 -9.26 -8.73
C ALA A 72 -16.86 -9.61 -10.17
N LYS A 73 -16.53 -8.78 -11.14
CA LYS A 73 -16.84 -9.01 -12.56
C LYS A 73 -16.25 -10.32 -13.09
N TYR A 74 -15.01 -10.61 -12.71
CA TYR A 74 -14.29 -11.82 -13.12
C TYR A 74 -14.41 -12.99 -12.13
N LYS A 75 -15.33 -12.90 -11.18
CA LYS A 75 -15.69 -13.97 -10.23
C LYS A 75 -14.57 -14.36 -9.25
N PHE A 76 -13.61 -13.49 -8.97
CA PHE A 76 -12.68 -13.64 -7.86
C PHE A 76 -13.33 -13.29 -6.52
N LEU A 77 -14.38 -12.47 -6.57
CA LEU A 77 -15.29 -12.18 -5.47
C LEU A 77 -16.70 -12.55 -5.86
N GLU A 78 -17.49 -13.01 -4.90
CA GLU A 78 -18.91 -13.34 -5.11
C GLU A 78 -19.70 -12.11 -5.56
N LYS A 79 -19.43 -10.96 -4.92
CA LYS A 79 -20.04 -9.67 -5.25
C LYS A 79 -19.11 -8.52 -4.89
N ALA A 80 -19.30 -7.39 -5.54
CA ALA A 80 -18.64 -6.15 -5.17
C ALA A 80 -19.17 -5.62 -3.83
N TYR A 81 -18.33 -4.88 -3.12
CA TYR A 81 -18.69 -4.17 -1.90
C TYR A 81 -17.98 -2.81 -1.87
N PRO A 82 -18.45 -1.85 -1.04
CA PRO A 82 -17.78 -0.55 -0.94
C PRO A 82 -16.35 -0.67 -0.42
N ALA A 83 -15.40 -0.04 -1.10
CA ALA A 83 -13.99 -0.05 -0.70
C ALA A 83 -13.79 0.53 0.70
N SER A 84 -14.65 1.45 1.13
CA SER A 84 -14.64 2.01 2.49
C SER A 84 -14.76 0.96 3.59
N ASP A 85 -15.35 -0.21 3.30
CA ASP A 85 -15.50 -1.30 4.27
C ASP A 85 -14.16 -2.01 4.57
N LEU A 86 -13.17 -1.84 3.69
CA LEU A 86 -11.81 -2.37 3.89
C LEU A 86 -10.92 -1.43 4.69
N ILE A 87 -11.26 -0.14 4.75
CA ILE A 87 -10.39 0.88 5.30
C ILE A 87 -10.68 1.05 6.78
N TRP A 88 -9.67 0.75 7.60
CA TRP A 88 -9.74 1.03 9.02
C TRP A 88 -9.60 2.54 9.28
N LYS A 89 -10.43 3.05 10.17
CA LYS A 89 -10.37 4.43 10.61
C LYS A 89 -10.10 4.47 12.12
N ALA A 90 -9.12 5.25 12.46
CA ALA A 90 -8.79 5.49 13.88
C ALA A 90 -9.93 6.23 14.61
#